data_23abb606b1803edc46bea356c103a428
#
_entry.id   23abb606b1803edc46bea356c103a428
#
_cell.length_a   1.000
_cell.length_b   1.000
_cell.length_c   1.000
_cell.angle_alpha   90.00
_cell.angle_beta   90.00
_cell.angle_gamma   90.00
#
_symmetry.space_group_name_H-M   'P 1'
#
loop_
_entity.id
_entity.type
_entity.pdbx_description
1 polymer ?
#
loop_
_entity_poly.entity_id
_entity_poly.type
_entity_poly.pdbx_seq_one_letter_code
_entity_poly.pdbx_strand_id
1 'polypeptide(L)'
;ILAGIGIFAALGFMAHAANSNVQDVVSGGIGLAFIAFPKIISSLGAGADLFGILFFTSLFVAGISSMVSILEVPISAMMDKLKWSRKKAVSIIGGGSALVSIVLFSSVNSIKLVDIIDHFINNIGIIGGALLSIICVVWFKRSALIEIRNHVNAISTIQLGKGWDFTLTVITSLILLVTLGMTIYNLLLKGYGDYSLSLQWLFGWGCVIFCAVIAFILTRVKDR
;
A
#
# COMPACT_ATOMS: atom_id res chain seq x y z
N ILE A 1 11.12 0.09 12.15
CA ILE A 1 11.82 -0.90 13.01
C ILE A 1 11.26 -0.82 14.44
N LEU A 2 11.26 0.34 15.13
CA LEU A 2 10.77 0.46 16.51
C LEU A 2 9.31 0.02 16.67
N ALA A 3 8.41 0.44 15.76
CA ALA A 3 7.01 0.00 15.76
C ALA A 3 6.89 -1.51 15.57
N GLY A 4 7.70 -2.10 14.67
CA GLY A 4 7.72 -3.55 14.47
C GLY A 4 8.13 -4.30 15.74
N ILE A 5 9.19 -3.87 16.43
CA ILE A 5 9.62 -4.47 17.69
C ILE A 5 8.49 -4.42 18.74
N GLY A 6 7.83 -3.26 18.88
CA GLY A 6 6.71 -3.11 19.82
C GLY A 6 5.53 -4.03 19.50
N ILE A 7 5.14 -4.12 18.23
CA ILE A 7 4.03 -4.97 17.76
C ILE A 7 4.36 -6.45 17.99
N PHE A 8 5.55 -6.92 17.57
CA PHE A 8 5.91 -8.33 17.74
C PHE A 8 6.13 -8.71 19.19
N ALA A 9 6.66 -7.81 20.04
CA ALA A 9 6.74 -8.04 21.48
C ALA A 9 5.35 -8.19 22.12
N ALA A 10 4.39 -7.34 21.74
CA ALA A 10 3.01 -7.42 22.22
C ALA A 10 2.32 -8.70 21.77
N LEU A 11 2.49 -9.10 20.50
CA LEU A 11 1.96 -10.37 19.98
C LEU A 11 2.59 -11.59 20.67
N GLY A 12 3.90 -11.57 20.93
CA GLY A 12 4.57 -12.62 21.67
C GLY A 12 4.05 -12.74 23.11
N PHE A 13 3.82 -11.62 23.79
CA PHE A 13 3.19 -11.59 25.10
C PHE A 13 1.78 -12.20 25.08
N MET A 14 0.96 -11.83 24.08
CA MET A 14 -0.38 -12.41 23.95
C MET A 14 -0.37 -13.91 23.71
N ALA A 15 0.48 -14.40 22.84
CA ALA A 15 0.61 -15.82 22.55
C ALA A 15 0.99 -16.60 23.82
N HIS A 16 1.94 -16.07 24.59
CA HIS A 16 2.34 -16.65 25.85
C HIS A 16 1.20 -16.63 26.91
N ALA A 17 0.50 -15.50 27.04
CA ALA A 17 -0.62 -15.35 27.98
C ALA A 17 -1.83 -16.24 27.60
N ALA A 18 -2.04 -16.48 26.31
CA ALA A 18 -3.12 -17.33 25.79
C ALA A 18 -2.72 -18.82 25.70
N ASN A 19 -1.49 -19.17 26.03
CA ASN A 19 -0.93 -20.54 25.88
C ASN A 19 -1.11 -21.09 24.45
N SER A 20 -1.00 -20.22 23.44
CA SER A 20 -1.18 -20.50 22.02
C SER A 20 0.10 -20.19 21.22
N ASN A 21 0.19 -20.71 20.00
CA ASN A 21 1.30 -20.36 19.11
C ASN A 21 1.18 -18.90 18.66
N VAL A 22 2.30 -18.23 18.46
CA VAL A 22 2.34 -16.85 17.94
C VAL A 22 1.60 -16.76 16.59
N GLN A 23 1.67 -17.80 15.75
CA GLN A 23 0.99 -17.87 14.47
C GLN A 23 -0.53 -17.83 14.58
N ASP A 24 -1.10 -18.33 15.67
CA ASP A 24 -2.58 -18.32 15.89
C ASP A 24 -3.08 -16.95 16.36
N VAL A 25 -2.19 -16.12 16.89
CA VAL A 25 -2.49 -14.77 17.40
C VAL A 25 -2.17 -13.71 16.35
N VAL A 26 -1.25 -14.00 15.43
CA VAL A 26 -0.85 -13.08 14.35
C VAL A 26 -1.95 -13.02 13.30
N SER A 27 -2.73 -11.97 13.35
CA SER A 27 -3.59 -11.55 12.23
C SER A 27 -2.94 -10.34 11.55
N GLY A 28 -2.94 -10.32 10.23
CA GLY A 28 -2.43 -9.18 9.46
C GLY A 28 -3.46 -8.06 9.34
N GLY A 29 -2.99 -6.88 8.97
CA GLY A 29 -3.84 -5.77 8.56
C GLY A 29 -4.87 -5.34 9.60
N ILE A 30 -6.14 -5.33 9.20
CA ILE A 30 -7.28 -4.87 10.00
C ILE A 30 -7.48 -5.74 11.24
N GLY A 31 -7.28 -7.05 11.13
CA GLY A 31 -7.40 -7.98 12.26
C GLY A 31 -6.42 -7.67 13.37
N LEU A 32 -5.20 -7.31 13.05
CA LEU A 32 -4.20 -6.90 14.02
C LEU A 32 -4.63 -5.65 14.79
N ALA A 33 -5.05 -4.60 14.07
CA ALA A 33 -5.39 -3.30 14.67
C ALA A 33 -6.68 -3.34 15.49
N PHE A 34 -7.73 -4.06 15.02
CA PHE A 34 -9.08 -3.97 15.60
C PHE A 34 -9.55 -5.23 16.33
N ILE A 35 -8.79 -6.32 16.29
CA ILE A 35 -9.11 -7.54 17.05
C ILE A 35 -7.99 -7.84 18.05
N ALA A 36 -6.72 -7.94 17.58
CA ALA A 36 -5.62 -8.31 18.44
C ALA A 36 -5.27 -7.21 19.45
N PHE A 37 -5.06 -5.97 19.01
CA PHE A 37 -4.71 -4.87 19.92
C PHE A 37 -5.77 -4.56 20.98
N PRO A 38 -7.08 -4.51 20.72
CA PRO A 38 -8.09 -4.36 21.77
C PRO A 38 -8.00 -5.45 22.85
N LYS A 39 -7.75 -6.71 22.45
CA LYS A 39 -7.56 -7.81 23.41
C LYS A 39 -6.31 -7.62 24.26
N ILE A 40 -5.19 -7.17 23.67
CA ILE A 40 -3.97 -6.85 24.43
C ILE A 40 -4.23 -5.73 25.42
N ILE A 41 -4.84 -4.64 24.95
CA ILE A 41 -5.13 -3.47 25.77
C ILE A 41 -6.03 -3.84 26.94
N SER A 42 -7.08 -4.63 26.72
CA SER A 42 -7.98 -5.09 27.79
C SER A 42 -7.30 -5.97 28.85
N SER A 43 -6.18 -6.60 28.51
CA SER A 43 -5.40 -7.41 29.46
C SER A 43 -4.41 -6.62 30.32
N LEU A 44 -4.21 -5.32 30.05
CA LEU A 44 -3.24 -4.49 30.79
C LEU A 44 -3.71 -4.10 32.21
N GLY A 45 -4.99 -4.32 32.57
CA GLY A 45 -5.52 -3.96 33.87
C GLY A 45 -5.61 -2.44 34.10
N ALA A 46 -5.05 -1.96 35.20
CA ALA A 46 -5.08 -0.53 35.53
C ALA A 46 -4.31 0.28 34.50
N GLY A 47 -5.00 1.21 33.81
CA GLY A 47 -4.41 2.04 32.73
C GLY A 47 -4.76 1.57 31.33
N ALA A 48 -5.47 0.46 31.14
CA ALA A 48 -5.94 -0.04 29.86
C ALA A 48 -6.71 1.03 29.06
N ASP A 49 -7.62 1.75 29.72
CA ASP A 49 -8.46 2.78 29.09
C ASP A 49 -7.62 3.93 28.54
N LEU A 50 -6.68 4.46 29.34
CA LEU A 50 -5.82 5.55 28.93
C LEU A 50 -4.93 5.12 27.76
N PHE A 51 -4.32 3.94 27.86
CA PHE A 51 -3.48 3.40 26.79
C PHE A 51 -4.30 3.17 25.50
N GLY A 52 -5.52 2.63 25.63
CA GLY A 52 -6.43 2.43 24.52
C GLY A 52 -6.80 3.72 23.80
N ILE A 53 -7.16 4.76 24.55
CA ILE A 53 -7.47 6.09 23.99
C ILE A 53 -6.25 6.64 23.23
N LEU A 54 -5.08 6.61 23.83
CA LEU A 54 -3.85 7.10 23.18
C LEU A 54 -3.49 6.31 21.93
N PHE A 55 -3.58 4.99 21.99
CA PHE A 55 -3.30 4.10 20.86
C PHE A 55 -4.24 4.36 19.69
N PHE A 56 -5.57 4.30 19.92
CA PHE A 56 -6.54 4.49 18.84
C PHE A 56 -6.58 5.92 18.31
N THR A 57 -6.34 6.93 19.15
CA THR A 57 -6.20 8.31 18.70
C THR A 57 -4.97 8.46 17.79
N SER A 58 -3.83 7.89 18.17
CA SER A 58 -2.63 7.90 17.36
C SER A 58 -2.83 7.18 16.02
N LEU A 59 -3.49 6.02 16.05
CA LEU A 59 -3.83 5.26 14.85
C LEU A 59 -4.76 6.05 13.92
N PHE A 60 -5.75 6.74 14.47
CA PHE A 60 -6.68 7.57 13.73
C PHE A 60 -5.98 8.76 13.05
N VAL A 61 -5.13 9.49 13.79
CA VAL A 61 -4.36 10.62 13.25
C VAL A 61 -3.40 10.13 12.16
N ALA A 62 -2.71 9.02 12.39
CA ALA A 62 -1.82 8.42 11.39
C ALA A 62 -2.58 7.99 10.13
N GLY A 63 -3.77 7.40 10.30
CA GLY A 63 -4.64 7.01 9.19
C GLY A 63 -5.10 8.20 8.34
N ILE A 64 -5.56 9.28 8.98
CA ILE A 64 -5.94 10.52 8.26
C ILE A 64 -4.75 11.11 7.52
N SER A 65 -3.60 11.21 8.17
CA SER A 65 -2.37 11.74 7.56
C SER A 65 -1.97 10.94 6.32
N SER A 66 -1.99 9.61 6.40
CA SER A 66 -1.71 8.72 5.28
C SER A 66 -2.75 8.86 4.15
N MET A 67 -4.03 8.94 4.50
CA MET A 67 -5.11 9.10 3.52
C MET A 67 -4.95 10.41 2.72
N VAL A 68 -4.64 11.52 3.39
CA VAL A 68 -4.39 12.80 2.72
C VAL A 68 -3.21 12.70 1.76
N SER A 69 -2.11 12.06 2.17
CA SER A 69 -0.93 11.87 1.34
C SER A 69 -1.21 11.01 0.10
N ILE A 70 -1.99 9.94 0.26
CA ILE A 70 -2.37 9.05 -0.86
C ILE A 70 -3.28 9.79 -1.84
N LEU A 71 -4.25 10.56 -1.35
CA LEU A 71 -5.17 11.33 -2.20
C LEU A 71 -4.47 12.47 -2.95
N GLU A 72 -3.40 13.04 -2.41
CA GLU A 72 -2.66 14.13 -3.06
C GLU A 72 -2.04 13.70 -4.40
N VAL A 73 -1.65 12.43 -4.55
CA VAL A 73 -1.06 11.92 -5.80
C VAL A 73 -2.05 12.02 -6.97
N PRO A 74 -3.25 11.42 -6.94
CA PRO A 74 -4.22 11.55 -8.02
C PRO A 74 -4.75 12.98 -8.18
N ILE A 75 -4.87 13.76 -7.09
CA ILE A 75 -5.28 15.17 -7.16
C ILE A 75 -4.25 15.96 -7.95
N SER A 76 -2.96 15.86 -7.64
CA SER A 76 -1.89 16.54 -8.37
C SER A 76 -1.84 16.09 -9.84
N ALA A 77 -1.95 14.80 -10.10
CA ALA A 77 -1.98 14.27 -11.46
C ALA A 77 -3.12 14.88 -12.30
N MET A 78 -4.32 15.05 -11.71
CA MET A 78 -5.45 15.70 -12.41
C MET A 78 -5.25 17.20 -12.59
N MET A 79 -4.66 17.87 -11.63
CA MET A 79 -4.30 19.29 -11.76
C MET A 79 -3.29 19.50 -12.89
N ASP A 80 -2.26 18.67 -12.96
CA ASP A 80 -1.21 18.78 -13.97
C ASP A 80 -1.73 18.42 -15.36
N LYS A 81 -2.49 17.34 -15.48
CA LYS A 81 -2.94 16.80 -16.78
C LYS A 81 -4.15 17.55 -17.34
N LEU A 82 -5.14 17.84 -16.51
CA LEU A 82 -6.41 18.45 -16.93
C LEU A 82 -6.49 19.95 -16.63
N LYS A 83 -5.45 20.53 -16.02
CA LYS A 83 -5.41 21.93 -15.57
C LYS A 83 -6.60 22.30 -14.67
N TRP A 84 -7.04 21.33 -13.85
CA TRP A 84 -8.10 21.58 -12.90
C TRP A 84 -7.62 22.47 -11.75
N SER A 85 -8.51 23.31 -11.23
CA SER A 85 -8.23 24.00 -9.97
C SER A 85 -8.17 22.98 -8.82
N ARG A 86 -7.36 23.25 -7.79
CA ARG A 86 -7.22 22.39 -6.62
C ARG A 86 -8.56 22.04 -5.98
N LYS A 87 -9.46 23.03 -5.83
CA LYS A 87 -10.80 22.82 -5.28
C LYS A 87 -11.59 21.78 -6.09
N LYS A 88 -11.58 21.91 -7.42
CA LYS A 88 -12.27 20.98 -8.32
C LYS A 88 -11.66 19.57 -8.23
N ALA A 89 -10.35 19.46 -8.26
CA ALA A 89 -9.66 18.16 -8.18
C ALA A 89 -9.94 17.46 -6.84
N VAL A 90 -9.82 18.17 -5.72
CA VAL A 90 -10.14 17.63 -4.38
C VAL A 90 -11.60 17.20 -4.27
N SER A 91 -12.55 18.01 -4.76
CA SER A 91 -13.97 17.67 -4.69
C SER A 91 -14.32 16.43 -5.51
N ILE A 92 -13.76 16.30 -6.71
CA ILE A 92 -14.06 15.17 -7.61
C ILE A 92 -13.34 13.90 -7.12
N ILE A 93 -12.04 13.97 -6.85
CA ILE A 93 -11.27 12.79 -6.45
C ILE A 93 -11.63 12.39 -5.02
N GLY A 94 -11.60 13.32 -4.06
CA GLY A 94 -11.95 13.05 -2.68
C GLY A 94 -13.40 12.65 -2.49
N GLY A 95 -14.34 13.39 -3.09
CA GLY A 95 -15.75 13.05 -3.06
C GLY A 95 -16.08 11.74 -3.75
N GLY A 96 -15.48 11.48 -4.93
CA GLY A 96 -15.61 10.21 -5.64
C GLY A 96 -15.06 9.03 -4.81
N SER A 97 -13.88 9.18 -4.22
CA SER A 97 -13.30 8.15 -3.35
C SER A 97 -14.17 7.89 -2.13
N ALA A 98 -14.74 8.94 -1.50
CA ALA A 98 -15.64 8.79 -0.37
C ALA A 98 -16.93 8.04 -0.75
N LEU A 99 -17.53 8.36 -1.89
CA LEU A 99 -18.72 7.66 -2.38
C LEU A 99 -18.45 6.18 -2.66
N VAL A 100 -17.34 5.87 -3.35
CA VAL A 100 -16.93 4.48 -3.61
C VAL A 100 -16.67 3.74 -2.29
N SER A 101 -16.01 4.39 -1.33
CA SER A 101 -15.75 3.82 -0.01
C SER A 101 -17.05 3.49 0.73
N ILE A 102 -18.03 4.40 0.74
CA ILE A 102 -19.32 4.17 1.37
C ILE A 102 -20.05 3.00 0.69
N VAL A 103 -20.08 2.96 -0.64
CA VAL A 103 -20.78 1.89 -1.37
C VAL A 103 -20.15 0.52 -1.14
N LEU A 104 -18.82 0.42 -1.19
CA LEU A 104 -18.13 -0.86 -1.11
C LEU A 104 -17.95 -1.34 0.34
N PHE A 105 -17.72 -0.41 1.29
CA PHE A 105 -17.26 -0.77 2.62
C PHE A 105 -18.26 -0.50 3.75
N SER A 106 -19.53 -0.20 3.45
CA SER A 106 -20.59 -0.04 4.47
C SER A 106 -21.29 -1.36 4.88
N SER A 107 -20.98 -2.47 4.22
CA SER A 107 -21.61 -3.76 4.48
C SER A 107 -20.84 -4.62 5.50
N VAL A 108 -21.49 -5.63 6.07
CA VAL A 108 -20.88 -6.61 7.01
C VAL A 108 -19.71 -7.38 6.35
N ASN A 109 -19.76 -7.55 5.04
CA ASN A 109 -18.68 -8.21 4.27
C ASN A 109 -17.54 -7.27 3.87
N SER A 110 -17.57 -6.01 4.30
CA SER A 110 -16.57 -5.00 3.92
C SER A 110 -15.14 -5.39 4.30
N ILE A 111 -14.94 -6.04 5.44
CA ILE A 111 -13.62 -6.50 5.88
C ILE A 111 -12.98 -7.43 4.86
N LYS A 112 -13.77 -8.38 4.30
CA LYS A 112 -13.29 -9.29 3.26
C LYS A 112 -12.92 -8.56 1.96
N LEU A 113 -13.71 -7.56 1.57
CA LEU A 113 -13.44 -6.76 0.39
C LEU A 113 -12.19 -5.91 0.55
N VAL A 114 -12.04 -5.26 1.72
CA VAL A 114 -10.83 -4.48 2.02
C VAL A 114 -9.60 -5.38 2.00
N ASP A 115 -9.65 -6.55 2.62
CA ASP A 115 -8.53 -7.50 2.67
C ASP A 115 -8.12 -7.98 1.26
N ILE A 116 -9.08 -8.32 0.41
CA ILE A 116 -8.81 -8.73 -0.98
C ILE A 116 -8.18 -7.56 -1.76
N ILE A 117 -8.81 -6.38 -1.74
CA ILE A 117 -8.34 -5.21 -2.49
C ILE A 117 -6.94 -4.80 -2.02
N ASP A 118 -6.74 -4.72 -0.70
CA ASP A 118 -5.46 -4.38 -0.10
C ASP A 118 -4.35 -5.36 -0.53
N HIS A 119 -4.63 -6.65 -0.45
CA HIS A 119 -3.67 -7.68 -0.87
C HIS A 119 -3.27 -7.53 -2.34
N PHE A 120 -4.23 -7.38 -3.25
CA PHE A 120 -3.94 -7.26 -4.68
C PHE A 120 -3.24 -5.95 -5.03
N ILE A 121 -3.66 -4.83 -4.45
CA ILE A 121 -3.02 -3.53 -4.70
C ILE A 121 -1.60 -3.49 -4.15
N ASN A 122 -1.37 -3.98 -2.94
CA ASN A 122 -0.01 -3.99 -2.36
C ASN A 122 0.92 -4.95 -3.11
N ASN A 123 0.48 -6.17 -3.39
CA ASN A 123 1.37 -7.20 -3.93
C ASN A 123 1.50 -7.17 -5.46
N ILE A 124 0.50 -6.65 -6.19
CA ILE A 124 0.56 -6.53 -7.65
C ILE A 124 0.65 -5.08 -8.07
N GLY A 125 -0.24 -4.21 -7.57
CA GLY A 125 -0.32 -2.83 -8.00
C GLY A 125 0.94 -2.04 -7.69
N ILE A 126 1.38 -2.05 -6.43
CA ILE A 126 2.57 -1.29 -5.98
C ILE A 126 3.85 -1.90 -6.55
N ILE A 127 4.03 -3.22 -6.44
CA ILE A 127 5.24 -3.89 -6.96
C ILE A 127 5.31 -3.76 -8.48
N GLY A 128 4.19 -3.94 -9.19
CA GLY A 128 4.10 -3.78 -10.64
C GLY A 128 4.35 -2.33 -11.08
N GLY A 129 3.78 -1.35 -10.37
CA GLY A 129 4.04 0.07 -10.60
C GLY A 129 5.50 0.46 -10.40
N ALA A 130 6.13 -0.04 -9.33
CA ALA A 130 7.56 0.16 -9.07
C ALA A 130 8.43 -0.48 -10.17
N LEU A 131 8.12 -1.71 -10.58
CA LEU A 131 8.83 -2.40 -11.66
C LEU A 131 8.71 -1.63 -12.98
N LEU A 132 7.50 -1.20 -13.35
CA LEU A 132 7.27 -0.40 -14.56
C LEU A 132 8.05 0.93 -14.52
N SER A 133 8.04 1.62 -13.39
CA SER A 133 8.79 2.87 -13.21
C SER A 133 10.30 2.66 -13.40
N ILE A 134 10.85 1.60 -12.81
CA ILE A 134 12.27 1.26 -12.96
C ILE A 134 12.58 0.89 -14.42
N ILE A 135 11.76 0.06 -15.06
CA ILE A 135 11.95 -0.30 -16.47
C ILE A 135 11.94 0.96 -17.34
N CYS A 136 10.98 1.86 -17.15
CA CYS A 136 10.90 3.09 -17.93
C CYS A 136 12.14 3.98 -17.77
N VAL A 137 12.60 4.18 -16.53
CA VAL A 137 13.74 5.08 -16.25
C VAL A 137 15.07 4.44 -16.61
N VAL A 138 15.25 3.17 -16.28
CA VAL A 138 16.58 2.51 -16.34
C VAL A 138 16.83 1.88 -17.71
N TRP A 139 15.79 1.28 -18.31
CA TRP A 139 15.95 0.52 -19.56
C TRP A 139 15.58 1.35 -20.78
N PHE A 140 14.52 2.15 -20.73
CA PHE A 140 14.08 2.97 -21.88
C PHE A 140 14.73 4.35 -21.91
N LYS A 141 14.93 5.01 -20.76
CA LYS A 141 15.55 6.35 -20.66
C LYS A 141 16.79 6.33 -19.78
N ARG A 142 17.85 5.67 -20.23
CA ARG A 142 19.10 5.56 -19.46
C ARG A 142 19.76 6.93 -19.16
N SER A 143 19.50 7.95 -19.97
CA SER A 143 19.91 9.33 -19.68
C SER A 143 19.26 9.86 -18.41
N ALA A 144 17.97 9.52 -18.15
CA ALA A 144 17.27 9.95 -16.95
C ALA A 144 17.90 9.38 -15.67
N LEU A 145 18.40 8.13 -15.70
CA LEU A 145 19.11 7.55 -14.56
C LEU A 145 20.37 8.35 -14.22
N ILE A 146 21.12 8.76 -15.24
CA ILE A 146 22.35 9.56 -15.07
C ILE A 146 22.00 10.96 -14.55
N GLU A 147 20.95 11.59 -15.06
CA GLU A 147 20.47 12.89 -14.61
C GLU A 147 20.03 12.85 -13.15
N ILE A 148 19.24 11.83 -12.74
CA ILE A 148 18.83 11.62 -11.36
C ILE A 148 20.04 11.46 -10.45
N ARG A 149 21.01 10.62 -10.84
CA ARG A 149 22.25 10.43 -10.07
C ARG A 149 23.03 11.74 -9.92
N ASN A 150 23.19 12.48 -10.98
CA ASN A 150 23.91 13.76 -10.96
C ASN A 150 23.19 14.80 -10.09
N HIS A 151 21.84 14.83 -10.16
CA HIS A 151 21.05 15.71 -9.34
C HIS A 151 21.18 15.37 -7.84
N VAL A 152 21.09 14.08 -7.49
CA VAL A 152 21.27 13.61 -6.11
C VAL A 152 22.67 13.92 -5.62
N ASN A 153 23.69 13.70 -6.44
CA ASN A 153 25.09 13.97 -6.09
C ASN A 153 25.39 15.47 -5.88
N ALA A 154 24.60 16.34 -6.52
CA ALA A 154 24.76 17.79 -6.36
C ALA A 154 24.30 18.30 -4.99
N ILE A 155 23.36 17.60 -4.33
CA ILE A 155 22.74 18.01 -3.08
C ILE A 155 23.05 17.07 -1.90
N SER A 156 23.64 15.91 -2.16
CA SER A 156 23.90 14.87 -1.14
C SER A 156 25.37 14.85 -0.72
N THR A 157 25.58 14.62 0.56
CA THR A 157 26.93 14.40 1.12
C THR A 157 27.49 13.03 0.69
N ILE A 158 26.61 12.04 0.48
CA ILE A 158 27.00 10.69 0.03
C ILE A 158 26.87 10.65 -1.48
N GLN A 159 27.99 10.38 -2.17
CA GLN A 159 28.03 10.32 -3.63
C GLN A 159 27.59 8.97 -4.14
N LEU A 160 26.60 8.97 -5.04
CA LEU A 160 26.14 7.79 -5.74
C LEU A 160 27.08 7.48 -6.92
N GLY A 161 27.58 6.26 -6.98
CA GLY A 161 28.47 5.78 -8.03
C GLY A 161 27.83 4.74 -8.94
N LYS A 162 28.65 4.10 -9.79
CA LYS A 162 28.22 3.02 -10.71
C LYS A 162 27.57 1.82 -10.00
N GLY A 163 27.89 1.60 -8.70
CA GLY A 163 27.26 0.56 -7.90
C GLY A 163 25.75 0.81 -7.69
N TRP A 164 25.34 2.06 -7.51
CA TRP A 164 23.93 2.44 -7.42
C TRP A 164 23.20 2.17 -8.74
N ASP A 165 23.81 2.53 -9.88
CA ASP A 165 23.26 2.25 -11.21
C ASP A 165 23.06 0.74 -11.42
N PHE A 166 24.05 -0.08 -11.05
CA PHE A 166 24.00 -1.52 -11.16
C PHE A 166 22.90 -2.11 -10.26
N THR A 167 22.79 -1.62 -9.01
CA THR A 167 21.77 -2.07 -8.07
C THR A 167 20.36 -1.81 -8.62
N LEU A 168 20.08 -0.62 -9.15
CA LEU A 168 18.77 -0.32 -9.72
C LEU A 168 18.51 -1.09 -11.02
N THR A 169 19.52 -1.18 -11.89
CA THR A 169 19.37 -1.80 -13.22
C THR A 169 19.19 -3.31 -13.13
N VAL A 170 19.94 -3.98 -12.25
CA VAL A 170 19.98 -5.44 -12.21
C VAL A 170 19.30 -5.98 -10.94
N ILE A 171 19.81 -5.62 -9.78
CA ILE A 171 19.38 -6.26 -8.52
C ILE A 171 17.93 -5.94 -8.23
N THR A 172 17.56 -4.65 -8.19
CA THR A 172 16.19 -4.23 -7.87
C THR A 172 15.20 -4.70 -8.92
N SER A 173 15.55 -4.56 -10.21
CA SER A 173 14.69 -5.03 -11.30
C SER A 173 14.45 -6.53 -11.24
N LEU A 174 15.49 -7.33 -10.97
CA LEU A 174 15.37 -8.79 -10.86
C LEU A 174 14.52 -9.20 -9.66
N ILE A 175 14.76 -8.60 -8.49
CA ILE A 175 14.00 -8.90 -7.27
C ILE A 175 12.51 -8.58 -7.48
N LEU A 176 12.19 -7.40 -8.01
CA LEU A 176 10.80 -7.01 -8.25
C LEU A 176 10.12 -7.92 -9.28
N LEU A 177 10.83 -8.29 -10.35
CA LEU A 177 10.30 -9.18 -11.38
C LEU A 177 10.03 -10.59 -10.83
N VAL A 178 10.97 -11.15 -10.07
CA VAL A 178 10.80 -12.47 -9.44
C VAL A 178 9.67 -12.44 -8.42
N THR A 179 9.64 -11.41 -7.57
CA THR A 179 8.59 -11.27 -6.53
C THR A 179 7.22 -11.13 -7.18
N LEU A 180 7.07 -10.25 -8.18
CA LEU A 180 5.81 -10.07 -8.89
C LEU A 180 5.39 -11.35 -9.62
N GLY A 181 6.33 -12.01 -10.31
CA GLY A 181 6.07 -13.27 -11.01
C GLY A 181 5.62 -14.40 -10.08
N MET A 182 6.28 -14.57 -8.93
CA MET A 182 5.88 -15.55 -7.93
C MET A 182 4.52 -15.22 -7.30
N THR A 183 4.25 -13.94 -7.04
CA THR A 183 2.95 -13.50 -6.50
C THR A 183 1.83 -13.81 -7.49
N ILE A 184 1.98 -13.43 -8.75
CA ILE A 184 0.98 -13.73 -9.80
C ILE A 184 0.79 -15.24 -9.95
N TYR A 185 1.88 -16.02 -10.03
CA TYR A 185 1.82 -17.47 -10.14
C TYR A 185 1.04 -18.10 -8.98
N ASN A 186 1.33 -17.70 -7.73
CA ASN A 186 0.63 -18.23 -6.56
C ASN A 186 -0.84 -17.84 -6.54
N LEU A 187 -1.18 -16.59 -6.88
CA LEU A 187 -2.57 -16.11 -6.91
C LEU A 187 -3.39 -16.80 -8.00
N LEU A 188 -2.81 -17.11 -9.14
CA LEU A 188 -3.51 -17.84 -10.22
C LEU A 188 -3.75 -19.31 -9.89
N LEU A 189 -2.80 -19.96 -9.18
CA LEU A 189 -2.90 -21.38 -8.87
C LEU A 189 -3.67 -21.67 -7.58
N LYS A 190 -3.40 -20.89 -6.52
CA LYS A 190 -3.93 -21.17 -5.18
C LYS A 190 -5.03 -20.18 -4.76
N GLY A 191 -5.13 -19.04 -5.45
CA GLY A 191 -5.95 -17.92 -5.00
C GLY A 191 -5.38 -17.24 -3.76
N TYR A 192 -6.20 -16.40 -3.14
CA TYR A 192 -5.86 -15.68 -1.90
C TYR A 192 -6.84 -16.05 -0.80
N GLY A 193 -6.34 -16.58 0.30
CA GLY A 193 -7.14 -16.99 1.45
C GLY A 193 -8.25 -17.98 1.08
N ASP A 194 -9.27 -18.05 1.93
CA ASP A 194 -10.46 -18.88 1.72
C ASP A 194 -11.58 -18.12 0.98
N TYR A 195 -11.23 -17.09 0.22
CA TYR A 195 -12.20 -16.28 -0.51
C TYR A 195 -12.61 -16.92 -1.84
N SER A 196 -13.88 -16.77 -2.22
CA SER A 196 -14.38 -17.27 -3.49
C SER A 196 -13.62 -16.64 -4.68
N LEU A 197 -13.33 -17.44 -5.70
CA LEU A 197 -12.62 -16.99 -6.89
C LEU A 197 -13.32 -15.81 -7.58
N SER A 198 -14.66 -15.79 -7.57
CA SER A 198 -15.44 -14.68 -8.15
C SER A 198 -15.16 -13.35 -7.48
N LEU A 199 -15.03 -13.29 -6.14
CA LEU A 199 -14.68 -12.08 -5.43
C LEU A 199 -13.24 -11.64 -5.74
N GLN A 200 -12.31 -12.59 -5.82
CA GLN A 200 -10.91 -12.30 -6.15
C GLN A 200 -10.76 -11.75 -7.58
N TRP A 201 -11.49 -12.30 -8.55
CA TRP A 201 -11.49 -11.80 -9.92
C TRP A 201 -12.13 -10.41 -10.03
N LEU A 202 -13.27 -10.20 -9.36
CA LEU A 202 -13.98 -8.92 -9.46
C LEU A 202 -13.26 -7.79 -8.71
N PHE A 203 -12.90 -8.00 -7.44
CA PHE A 203 -12.35 -6.95 -6.57
C PHE A 203 -10.81 -6.95 -6.50
N GLY A 204 -10.16 -8.08 -6.70
CA GLY A 204 -8.70 -8.18 -6.74
C GLY A 204 -8.16 -7.81 -8.12
N TRP A 205 -8.29 -8.70 -9.08
CA TRP A 205 -7.81 -8.49 -10.45
C TRP A 205 -8.52 -7.32 -11.14
N GLY A 206 -9.84 -7.19 -10.92
CA GLY A 206 -10.64 -6.09 -11.46
C GLY A 206 -10.12 -4.73 -11.03
N CYS A 207 -9.71 -4.57 -9.78
CA CYS A 207 -9.15 -3.32 -9.26
C CYS A 207 -7.79 -3.00 -9.92
N VAL A 208 -6.91 -3.99 -10.07
CA VAL A 208 -5.59 -3.82 -10.74
C VAL A 208 -5.79 -3.44 -12.20
N ILE A 209 -6.67 -4.14 -12.92
CA ILE A 209 -6.99 -3.83 -14.32
C ILE A 209 -7.59 -2.44 -14.45
N PHE A 210 -8.51 -2.06 -13.57
CA PHE A 210 -9.12 -0.74 -13.54
C PHE A 210 -8.07 0.37 -13.38
N CYS A 211 -7.13 0.22 -12.46
CA CYS A 211 -6.02 1.16 -12.29
C CYS A 211 -5.15 1.25 -13.57
N ALA A 212 -4.84 0.12 -14.19
CA ALA A 212 -4.05 0.10 -15.42
C ALA A 212 -4.80 0.78 -16.60
N VAL A 213 -6.09 0.54 -16.72
CA VAL A 213 -6.94 1.16 -17.76
C VAL A 213 -7.02 2.68 -17.56
N ILE A 214 -7.26 3.15 -16.32
CA ILE A 214 -7.27 4.60 -16.03
C ILE A 214 -5.91 5.21 -16.35
N ALA A 215 -4.81 4.60 -15.93
CA ALA A 215 -3.47 5.07 -16.25
C ALA A 215 -3.27 5.19 -17.77
N PHE A 216 -3.67 4.17 -18.53
CA PHE A 216 -3.58 4.18 -19.99
C PHE A 216 -4.45 5.27 -20.62
N ILE A 217 -5.68 5.46 -20.17
CA ILE A 217 -6.57 6.54 -20.66
C ILE A 217 -5.94 7.91 -20.41
N LEU A 218 -5.40 8.13 -19.20
CA LEU A 218 -4.76 9.39 -18.84
C LEU A 218 -3.54 9.71 -19.72
N THR A 219 -2.78 8.69 -20.15
CA THR A 219 -1.67 8.92 -21.10
C THR A 219 -2.13 9.40 -22.47
N ARG A 220 -3.36 9.04 -22.89
CA ARG A 220 -3.94 9.44 -24.18
C ARG A 220 -4.59 10.83 -24.16
N VAL A 221 -4.91 11.35 -23.00
CA VAL A 221 -5.43 12.71 -22.84
C VAL A 221 -4.29 13.69 -23.15
N LYS A 222 -4.47 14.54 -24.16
CA LYS A 222 -3.50 15.59 -24.48
C LYS A 222 -3.35 16.56 -23.32
N ASP A 223 -2.13 16.95 -23.05
CA ASP A 223 -1.85 18.03 -22.08
C ASP A 223 -2.52 19.32 -22.60
N ARG A 224 -3.44 19.87 -21.81
CA ARG A 224 -4.09 21.14 -22.10
C ARG A 224 -3.31 22.31 -21.52
#